data_19e58373679ba7987be31e092e76f925
#
_entry.id   19e58373679ba7987be31e092e76f925
#
_cell.length_a   1.000
_cell.length_b   1.000
_cell.length_c   1.000
_cell.angle_alpha   90.00
_cell.angle_beta   90.00
_cell.angle_gamma   90.00
#
_symmetry.space_group_name_H-M   'P 1'
#
loop_
_entity.id
_entity.type
_entity.pdbx_description
1 polymer ?
#
loop_
_entity_poly.entity_id
_entity_poly.type
_entity_poly.pdbx_seq_one_letter_code
_entity_poly.pdbx_strand_id
1 'polypeptide(L)'
;MSVFASPRFLPAVMWADAASCAATGALQVVFTGVLARLTGLPAPLLMATGVFLLAYAAAAALMAGRRTPPRTLIGLVVVGNFGWAVACVALLTSGMFAVTAPGMAWVLAQALCVVVLAELQWTGLRRTRGGALMVLA
;
A
#
# COMPACT_ATOMS: atom_id res chain seq x y z
N MET A 1 -7.87 -27.14 0.51
CA MET A 1 -6.66 -26.48 -0.08
C MET A 1 -6.67 -25.03 0.36
N SER A 2 -5.60 -24.54 0.99
CA SER A 2 -5.54 -23.16 1.48
C SER A 2 -5.42 -22.20 0.29
N VAL A 3 -6.28 -21.19 0.20
CA VAL A 3 -6.26 -20.10 -0.81
C VAL A 3 -4.88 -19.44 -0.86
N PHE A 4 -4.20 -19.37 0.28
CA PHE A 4 -2.86 -18.80 0.42
C PHE A 4 -1.73 -19.64 -0.24
N ALA A 5 -1.99 -20.87 -0.63
CA ALA A 5 -1.03 -21.73 -1.34
C ALA A 5 -1.14 -21.63 -2.86
N SER A 6 -2.13 -20.88 -3.37
CA SER A 6 -2.32 -20.66 -4.80
C SER A 6 -1.20 -19.81 -5.40
N PRO A 7 -0.63 -20.19 -6.56
CA PRO A 7 0.37 -19.38 -7.27
C PRO A 7 -0.17 -18.02 -7.72
N ARG A 8 -1.50 -17.87 -7.76
CA ARG A 8 -2.18 -16.61 -8.12
C ARG A 8 -2.38 -15.67 -6.92
N PHE A 9 -2.17 -16.14 -5.68
CA PHE A 9 -2.43 -15.34 -4.48
C PHE A 9 -1.58 -14.07 -4.43
N LEU A 10 -0.26 -14.22 -4.54
CA LEU A 10 0.65 -13.07 -4.44
C LEU A 10 0.46 -12.03 -5.56
N PRO A 11 0.32 -12.42 -6.84
CA PRO A 11 -0.06 -11.47 -7.90
C PRO A 11 -1.39 -10.77 -7.64
N ALA A 12 -2.41 -11.47 -7.12
CA ALA A 12 -3.71 -10.87 -6.81
C ALA A 12 -3.60 -9.81 -5.70
N VAL A 13 -2.82 -10.08 -4.66
CA VAL A 13 -2.56 -9.11 -3.58
C VAL A 13 -1.80 -7.89 -4.11
N MET A 14 -0.81 -8.09 -5.00
CA MET A 14 -0.08 -6.98 -5.65
C MET A 14 -0.99 -6.13 -6.55
N TRP A 15 -1.95 -6.73 -7.26
CA TRP A 15 -2.95 -5.99 -8.03
C TRP A 15 -3.91 -5.21 -7.11
N ALA A 16 -4.31 -5.78 -5.96
CA ALA A 16 -5.14 -5.08 -4.98
C ALA A 16 -4.42 -3.88 -4.39
N ASP A 17 -3.12 -4.01 -4.11
CA ASP A 17 -2.26 -2.91 -3.65
C ASP A 17 -2.16 -1.81 -4.71
N ALA A 18 -1.84 -2.17 -5.96
CA ALA A 18 -1.78 -1.22 -7.06
C ALA A 18 -3.11 -0.47 -7.26
N ALA A 19 -4.25 -1.18 -7.22
CA ALA A 19 -5.57 -0.59 -7.40
C ALA A 19 -5.93 0.36 -6.25
N SER A 20 -5.66 0.00 -5.00
CA SER A 20 -5.94 0.84 -3.84
C SER A 20 -5.08 2.12 -3.86
N CYS A 21 -3.80 2.00 -4.19
CA CYS A 21 -2.90 3.14 -4.32
C CYS A 21 -3.28 4.05 -5.50
N ALA A 22 -3.69 3.47 -6.65
CA ALA A 22 -4.15 4.24 -7.79
C ALA A 22 -5.43 5.03 -7.46
N ALA A 23 -6.40 4.38 -6.82
CA ALA A 23 -7.66 5.04 -6.42
C ALA A 23 -7.40 6.16 -5.41
N THR A 24 -6.62 5.91 -4.36
CA THR A 24 -6.28 6.90 -3.35
C THR A 24 -5.48 8.06 -3.95
N GLY A 25 -4.47 7.75 -4.76
CA GLY A 25 -3.64 8.75 -5.42
C GLY A 25 -4.44 9.63 -6.38
N ALA A 26 -5.31 9.04 -7.20
CA ALA A 26 -6.20 9.77 -8.10
C ALA A 26 -7.15 10.69 -7.33
N LEU A 27 -7.77 10.21 -6.24
CA LEU A 27 -8.62 11.04 -5.39
C LEU A 27 -7.86 12.23 -4.82
N GLN A 28 -6.64 12.01 -4.32
CA GLN A 28 -5.81 13.08 -3.76
C GLN A 28 -5.43 14.13 -4.81
N VAL A 29 -5.05 13.72 -6.00
CA VAL A 29 -4.63 14.63 -7.07
C VAL A 29 -5.82 15.40 -7.64
N VAL A 30 -6.92 14.69 -7.98
CA VAL A 30 -8.09 15.30 -8.63
C VAL A 30 -8.88 16.18 -7.66
N PHE A 31 -9.04 15.75 -6.42
CA PHE A 31 -9.85 16.43 -5.40
C PHE A 31 -9.02 17.06 -4.29
N THR A 32 -7.78 17.44 -4.56
CA THR A 32 -6.84 18.01 -3.56
C THR A 32 -7.47 19.12 -2.72
N GLY A 33 -8.11 20.11 -3.35
CA GLY A 33 -8.70 21.24 -2.63
C GLY A 33 -9.90 20.85 -1.77
N VAL A 34 -10.71 19.90 -2.22
CA VAL A 34 -11.85 19.39 -1.45
C VAL A 34 -11.35 18.59 -0.26
N LEU A 35 -10.40 17.68 -0.49
CA LEU A 35 -9.81 16.85 0.56
C LEU A 35 -9.07 17.71 1.60
N ALA A 36 -8.34 18.74 1.19
CA ALA A 36 -7.65 19.64 2.13
C ALA A 36 -8.65 20.29 3.10
N ARG A 37 -9.78 20.78 2.59
CA ARG A 37 -10.83 21.39 3.44
C ARG A 37 -11.50 20.36 4.35
N LEU A 38 -11.76 19.15 3.86
CA LEU A 38 -12.43 18.10 4.63
C LEU A 38 -11.52 17.49 5.69
N THR A 39 -10.25 17.28 5.38
CA THR A 39 -9.32 16.52 6.23
C THR A 39 -8.47 17.39 7.15
N GLY A 40 -8.36 18.69 6.87
CA GLY A 40 -7.43 19.59 7.56
C GLY A 40 -5.96 19.37 7.17
N LEU A 41 -5.69 18.52 6.19
CA LEU A 41 -4.33 18.29 5.69
C LEU A 41 -3.96 19.34 4.62
N PRO A 42 -2.68 19.78 4.56
CA PRO A 42 -2.24 20.74 3.57
C PRO A 42 -2.40 20.21 2.13
N ALA A 43 -2.90 21.06 1.23
CA ALA A 43 -3.05 20.70 -0.18
C ALA A 43 -1.73 20.25 -0.84
N PRO A 44 -0.56 20.87 -0.58
CA PRO A 44 0.72 20.40 -1.12
C PRO A 44 1.07 18.99 -0.64
N LEU A 45 0.76 18.63 0.61
CA LEU A 45 0.99 17.29 1.13
C LEU A 45 0.12 16.26 0.41
N LEU A 46 -1.17 16.55 0.25
CA LEU A 46 -2.10 15.67 -0.47
C LEU A 46 -1.69 15.49 -1.94
N MET A 47 -1.28 16.55 -2.60
CA MET A 47 -0.81 16.49 -3.97
C MET A 47 0.46 15.65 -4.09
N ALA A 48 1.47 15.91 -3.26
CA ALA A 48 2.74 15.18 -3.29
C ALA A 48 2.55 13.68 -3.00
N THR A 49 1.78 13.35 -1.98
CA THR A 49 1.47 11.95 -1.63
C THR A 49 0.60 11.29 -2.68
N GLY A 50 -0.34 12.00 -3.28
CA GLY A 50 -1.17 11.50 -4.38
C GLY A 50 -0.35 11.13 -5.61
N VAL A 51 0.57 11.99 -6.04
CA VAL A 51 1.50 11.72 -7.16
C VAL A 51 2.41 10.54 -6.83
N PHE A 52 2.94 10.48 -5.62
CA PHE A 52 3.75 9.36 -5.16
C PHE A 52 2.98 8.04 -5.23
N LEU A 53 1.73 8.01 -4.75
CA LEU A 53 0.88 6.82 -4.78
C LEU A 53 0.57 6.36 -6.20
N LEU A 54 0.37 7.27 -7.14
CA LEU A 54 0.16 6.93 -8.56
C LEU A 54 1.42 6.31 -9.18
N ALA A 55 2.59 6.87 -8.92
CA ALA A 55 3.86 6.30 -9.38
C ALA A 55 4.11 4.92 -8.77
N TYR A 56 3.85 4.77 -7.47
CA TYR A 56 3.94 3.49 -6.78
C TYR A 56 2.95 2.45 -7.34
N ALA A 57 1.70 2.85 -7.60
CA ALA A 57 0.68 1.97 -8.19
C ALA A 57 1.11 1.45 -9.57
N ALA A 58 1.70 2.29 -10.40
CA ALA A 58 2.24 1.88 -11.69
C ALA A 58 3.36 0.84 -11.52
N ALA A 59 4.30 1.07 -10.60
CA ALA A 59 5.38 0.12 -10.31
C ALA A 59 4.84 -1.22 -9.76
N ALA A 60 3.87 -1.17 -8.83
CA ALA A 60 3.23 -2.37 -8.28
C ALA A 60 2.46 -3.16 -9.36
N ALA A 61 1.74 -2.49 -10.26
CA ALA A 61 1.04 -3.12 -11.37
C ALA A 61 2.01 -3.80 -12.36
N LEU A 62 3.13 -3.14 -12.68
CA LEU A 62 4.17 -3.72 -13.53
C LEU A 62 4.79 -4.98 -12.90
N MET A 63 4.99 -4.98 -11.58
CA MET A 63 5.46 -6.16 -10.85
C MET A 63 4.42 -7.28 -10.82
N ALA A 64 3.15 -6.94 -10.60
CA ALA A 64 2.05 -7.90 -10.58
C ALA A 64 1.83 -8.59 -11.93
N GLY A 65 2.10 -7.89 -13.03
CA GLY A 65 2.00 -8.41 -14.41
C GLY A 65 3.15 -9.32 -14.84
N ARG A 66 4.23 -9.41 -14.06
CA ARG A 66 5.36 -10.27 -14.40
C ARG A 66 5.08 -11.74 -14.06
N ARG A 67 5.51 -12.67 -14.95
CA ARG A 67 5.40 -14.12 -14.72
C ARG A 67 6.17 -14.57 -13.47
N THR A 68 7.31 -13.94 -13.21
CA THR A 68 8.15 -14.17 -12.03
C THR A 68 8.46 -12.83 -11.36
N PRO A 69 7.61 -12.37 -10.43
CA PRO A 69 7.89 -11.13 -9.72
C PRO A 69 9.18 -11.26 -8.89
N PRO A 70 10.09 -10.27 -8.95
CA PRO A 70 11.32 -10.33 -8.18
C PRO A 70 11.01 -10.23 -6.68
N ARG A 71 11.38 -11.28 -5.94
CA ARG A 71 11.08 -11.42 -4.50
C ARG A 71 11.62 -10.26 -3.66
N THR A 72 12.81 -9.76 -3.99
CA THR A 72 13.41 -8.62 -3.30
C THR A 72 12.56 -7.36 -3.42
N LEU A 73 12.01 -7.09 -4.62
CA LEU A 73 11.14 -5.94 -4.84
C LEU A 73 9.82 -6.07 -4.08
N ILE A 74 9.25 -7.29 -3.98
CA ILE A 74 8.07 -7.52 -3.15
C ILE A 74 8.39 -7.29 -1.67
N GLY A 75 9.56 -7.72 -1.20
CA GLY A 75 10.04 -7.42 0.15
C GLY A 75 10.15 -5.91 0.41
N LEU A 76 10.64 -5.14 -0.55
CA LEU A 76 10.68 -3.67 -0.48
C LEU A 76 9.28 -3.05 -0.42
N VAL A 77 8.32 -3.60 -1.18
CA VAL A 77 6.92 -3.18 -1.12
C VAL A 77 6.33 -3.42 0.28
N VAL A 78 6.59 -4.58 0.88
CA VAL A 78 6.14 -4.89 2.26
C VAL A 78 6.70 -3.87 3.25
N VAL A 79 8.01 -3.60 3.19
CA VAL A 79 8.67 -2.60 4.05
C VAL A 79 8.10 -1.20 3.78
N GLY A 80 7.87 -0.84 2.53
CA GLY A 80 7.27 0.43 2.12
C GLY A 80 5.86 0.61 2.68
N ASN A 81 5.01 -0.41 2.61
CA ASN A 81 3.66 -0.38 3.16
C ASN A 81 3.65 -0.23 4.68
N PHE A 82 4.49 -0.96 5.41
CA PHE A 82 4.65 -0.75 6.85
C PHE A 82 5.20 0.64 7.19
N GLY A 83 6.19 1.12 6.42
CA GLY A 83 6.72 2.47 6.55
C GLY A 83 5.65 3.55 6.35
N TRP A 84 4.76 3.36 5.36
CA TRP A 84 3.61 4.24 5.14
C TRP A 84 2.65 4.26 6.34
N ALA A 85 2.34 3.09 6.92
CA ALA A 85 1.50 3.00 8.11
C ALA A 85 2.13 3.74 9.30
N VAL A 86 3.42 3.57 9.52
CA VAL A 86 4.16 4.31 10.55
C VAL A 86 4.12 5.82 10.30
N ALA A 87 4.32 6.26 9.05
CA ALA A 87 4.22 7.67 8.67
C ALA A 87 2.81 8.24 8.93
N CYS A 88 1.75 7.48 8.64
CA CYS A 88 0.37 7.86 8.95
C CYS A 88 0.16 8.09 10.46
N VAL A 89 0.62 7.16 11.29
CA VAL A 89 0.53 7.29 12.76
C VAL A 89 1.36 8.48 13.25
N ALA A 90 2.58 8.63 12.76
CA ALA A 90 3.45 9.75 13.12
C ALA A 90 2.83 11.09 12.74
N LEU A 91 2.21 11.20 11.57
CA LEU A 91 1.49 12.40 11.13
C LEU A 91 0.36 12.76 12.10
N LEU A 92 -0.47 11.79 12.50
CA LEU A 92 -1.59 12.01 13.40
C LEU A 92 -1.16 12.37 14.83
N THR A 93 -0.04 11.80 15.29
CA THR A 93 0.47 12.03 16.66
C THR A 93 1.39 13.23 16.79
N SER A 94 1.91 13.75 15.66
CA SER A 94 2.85 14.88 15.66
C SER A 94 2.24 16.21 16.10
N GLY A 95 0.92 16.36 15.97
CA GLY A 95 0.25 17.63 16.22
C GLY A 95 0.59 18.76 15.23
N MET A 96 1.30 18.44 14.13
CA MET A 96 1.74 19.44 13.13
C MET A 96 0.57 20.04 12.34
N PHE A 97 -0.53 19.30 12.21
CA PHE A 97 -1.69 19.73 11.42
C PHE A 97 -2.96 19.63 12.25
N ALA A 98 -3.89 20.57 12.01
CA ALA A 98 -5.22 20.55 12.62
C ALA A 98 -6.13 19.54 11.86
N VAL A 99 -5.79 18.25 11.98
CA VAL A 99 -6.52 17.17 11.31
C VAL A 99 -7.93 17.07 11.85
N THR A 100 -8.91 17.08 10.96
CA THR A 100 -10.33 16.94 11.30
C THR A 100 -10.70 15.48 11.58
N ALA A 101 -11.90 15.21 12.12
CA ALA A 101 -12.39 13.85 12.29
C ALA A 101 -12.45 13.06 10.95
N PRO A 102 -12.96 13.61 9.83
CA PRO A 102 -12.82 12.98 8.51
C PRO A 102 -11.38 12.76 8.07
N GLY A 103 -10.48 13.70 8.39
CA GLY A 103 -9.06 13.56 8.09
C GLY A 103 -8.40 12.42 8.86
N MET A 104 -8.73 12.29 10.13
CA MET A 104 -8.26 11.18 10.97
C MET A 104 -8.74 9.84 10.40
N ALA A 105 -10.03 9.74 10.04
CA ALA A 105 -10.59 8.54 9.42
C ALA A 105 -9.90 8.22 8.08
N TRP A 106 -9.62 9.24 7.25
CA TRP A 106 -8.90 9.10 5.98
C TRP A 106 -7.50 8.51 6.17
N VAL A 107 -6.71 9.06 7.10
CA VAL A 107 -5.33 8.62 7.36
C VAL A 107 -5.32 7.22 7.99
N LEU A 108 -6.20 6.94 8.95
CA LEU A 108 -6.30 5.63 9.59
C LEU A 108 -6.77 4.54 8.62
N ALA A 109 -7.69 4.85 7.72
CA ALA A 109 -8.13 3.90 6.69
C ALA A 109 -6.98 3.52 5.76
N GLN A 110 -6.14 4.48 5.36
CA GLN A 110 -4.93 4.19 4.58
C GLN A 110 -3.95 3.32 5.36
N ALA A 111 -3.66 3.68 6.62
CA ALA A 111 -2.75 2.90 7.47
C ALA A 111 -3.21 1.45 7.62
N LEU A 112 -4.50 1.23 7.90
CA LEU A 112 -5.08 -0.10 8.01
C LEU A 112 -4.99 -0.88 6.70
N CYS A 113 -5.33 -0.25 5.58
CA CYS A 113 -5.27 -0.88 4.26
C CYS A 113 -3.85 -1.38 3.94
N VAL A 114 -2.84 -0.53 4.11
CA VAL A 114 -1.46 -0.91 3.77
C VAL A 114 -0.89 -1.94 4.74
N VAL A 115 -1.29 -1.95 6.01
CA VAL A 115 -0.89 -3.01 6.96
C VAL A 115 -1.46 -4.36 6.54
N VAL A 116 -2.75 -4.41 6.21
CA VAL A 116 -3.38 -5.66 5.74
C VAL A 116 -2.70 -6.16 4.46
N LEU A 117 -2.44 -5.27 3.50
CA LEU A 117 -1.74 -5.63 2.26
C LEU A 117 -0.32 -6.12 2.53
N ALA A 118 0.44 -5.45 3.41
CA ALA A 118 1.78 -5.86 3.80
C ALA A 118 1.81 -7.25 4.42
N GLU A 119 0.87 -7.56 5.32
CA GLU A 119 0.74 -8.88 5.95
C GLU A 119 0.41 -9.98 4.92
N LEU A 120 -0.49 -9.69 3.98
CA LEU A 120 -0.85 -10.64 2.92
C LEU A 120 0.34 -10.87 1.97
N GLN A 121 1.06 -9.81 1.58
CA GLN A 121 2.26 -9.89 0.74
C GLN A 121 3.37 -10.68 1.46
N TRP A 122 3.60 -10.39 2.74
CA TRP A 122 4.58 -11.09 3.56
C TRP A 122 4.26 -12.59 3.68
N THR A 123 3.01 -12.91 3.95
CA THR A 123 2.54 -14.31 4.05
C THR A 123 2.73 -15.04 2.71
N GLY A 124 2.37 -14.41 1.59
CA GLY A 124 2.59 -14.96 0.26
C GLY A 124 4.07 -15.20 -0.05
N LEU A 125 4.93 -14.24 0.36
CA LEU A 125 6.37 -14.32 0.14
C LEU A 125 7.03 -15.44 0.97
N ARG A 126 6.60 -15.66 2.21
CA ARG A 126 7.12 -16.73 3.08
C ARG A 126 6.73 -18.12 2.58
N ARG A 127 5.49 -18.31 2.14
CA ARG A 127 4.98 -19.61 1.69
C ARG A 127 5.62 -20.09 0.39
N THR A 128 5.96 -19.19 -0.52
CA THR A 128 6.70 -19.55 -1.74
C THR A 128 8.15 -19.97 -1.48
N ARG A 129 8.73 -19.67 -0.29
CA ARG A 129 10.03 -20.22 0.15
C ARG A 129 9.93 -21.68 0.56
N GLY A 130 8.88 -22.06 1.29
CA GLY A 130 8.69 -23.43 1.76
C GLY A 130 8.49 -24.44 0.63
N GLY A 131 7.78 -24.05 -0.44
CA GLY A 131 7.56 -24.91 -1.60
C GLY A 131 8.84 -25.22 -2.40
N ALA A 132 9.76 -24.25 -2.53
CA ALA A 132 11.01 -24.45 -3.25
C ALA A 132 11.98 -25.39 -2.52
N LEU A 133 11.99 -25.38 -1.19
CA LEU A 133 12.83 -26.29 -0.38
C LEU A 133 12.30 -27.73 -0.38
N MET A 134 10.99 -27.93 -0.53
CA MET A 134 10.36 -29.24 -0.55
C MET A 134 10.54 -29.99 -1.88
N VAL A 135 10.85 -29.27 -2.98
CA VAL A 135 11.12 -29.86 -4.31
C VAL A 135 12.59 -30.30 -4.43
N LEU A 136 13.48 -29.81 -3.56
CA LEU A 136 14.91 -30.13 -3.58
C LEU A 136 15.31 -31.19 -2.53
N ALA A 137 14.35 -31.65 -1.71
CA ALA A 137 14.52 -32.72 -0.72
C ALA A 137 13.87 -34.03 -1.20
#